data_ee2e18307cd05c69d909ccf7cd32b2c0
#
_entry.id   ee2e18307cd05c69d909ccf7cd32b2c0
#
_cell.length_a   1.000
_cell.length_b   1.000
_cell.length_c   1.000
_cell.angle_alpha   90.00
_cell.angle_beta   90.00
_cell.angle_gamma   90.00
#
_symmetry.space_group_name_H-M   'P 1'
#
loop_
_entity.id
_entity.type
_entity.pdbx_description
1 polymer ?
#
loop_
_entity_poly.entity_id
_entity_poly.type
_entity_poly.pdbx_seq_one_letter_code
_entity_poly.pdbx_strand_id
1 'polypeptide(L)'
;MLPAPLRGAATLLAVLALAALLTTVRHNASAYLTGVWDTGSQTLVYGRIHQMEQGQHAPGGFLGVYTDDWSDDTNRALFRDDTPTDAAAFHPYTHQSGLQGWLFGRVNRLLRHWLPDGLARETALYWLNSTLFYAAELLVALAVWEEFGPLAAAFGFASVLLAPWLQRGMKDLYWCLWTWLLPLLATLWLCHCTCVRGKTPRGCWPLVAAACMVRCMCGFEFITTFLILCEIPLCYAAAKAYFVRRDPHGALVWLGRTVGAGVSALGGVTAALALWFAQEWLCFGSAADAWQNMTRAVTDRVSLTDGAVRDVNVPQVLAQYFRESTEPLLQFGPVSVTAWQLLLFALLVGAVSVVVCLRRCTAAQLVPPCIVWGLGLAAPASWMVLSKAHAAIHTHLVPMLWHFAFVPISCMLLPVLAKLMIPGRKKDLVASH
;
A
#
# COMPACT_ATOMS: atom_id res chain seq x y z
N MET A 1 -6.08 35.35 5.01
CA MET A 1 -5.53 34.03 4.59
C MET A 1 -4.45 33.61 5.56
N LEU A 2 -4.45 32.35 6.03
CA LEU A 2 -3.39 31.83 6.89
C LEU A 2 -2.05 31.77 6.14
N PRO A 3 -0.89 31.97 6.81
CA PRO A 3 0.43 31.75 6.24
C PRO A 3 0.59 30.31 5.69
N ALA A 4 1.39 30.12 4.64
CA ALA A 4 1.55 28.83 3.97
C ALA A 4 1.83 27.63 4.91
N PRO A 5 2.74 27.72 5.91
CA PRO A 5 2.98 26.61 6.84
C PRO A 5 1.77 26.32 7.73
N LEU A 6 1.02 27.34 8.14
CA LEU A 6 -0.21 27.14 8.94
C LEU A 6 -1.34 26.52 8.11
N ARG A 7 -1.40 26.82 6.80
CA ARG A 7 -2.34 26.14 5.89
C ARG A 7 -2.03 24.64 5.77
N GLY A 8 -0.77 24.29 5.62
CA GLY A 8 -0.34 22.89 5.56
C GLY A 8 -0.66 22.13 6.85
N ALA A 9 -0.38 22.72 8.01
CA ALA A 9 -0.73 22.13 9.31
C ALA A 9 -2.25 21.97 9.50
N ALA A 10 -3.03 23.00 9.14
CA ALA A 10 -4.51 22.93 9.21
C ALA A 10 -5.07 21.84 8.28
N THR A 11 -4.53 21.72 7.07
CA THR A 11 -4.93 20.64 6.14
C THR A 11 -4.62 19.26 6.73
N LEU A 12 -3.43 19.06 7.29
CA LEU A 12 -3.06 17.79 7.91
C LEU A 12 -3.97 17.46 9.10
N LEU A 13 -4.26 18.42 9.97
CA LEU A 13 -5.18 18.23 11.08
C LEU A 13 -6.60 17.89 10.60
N ALA A 14 -7.10 18.54 9.55
CA ALA A 14 -8.40 18.22 8.96
C ALA A 14 -8.43 16.81 8.37
N VAL A 15 -7.37 16.39 7.68
CA VAL A 15 -7.22 15.02 7.15
C VAL A 15 -7.23 14.01 8.29
N LEU A 16 -6.46 14.21 9.35
CA LEU A 16 -6.42 13.31 10.50
C LEU A 16 -7.77 13.25 11.22
N ALA A 17 -8.43 14.38 11.41
CA ALA A 17 -9.77 14.42 12.03
C ALA A 17 -10.82 13.68 11.19
N LEU A 18 -10.81 13.89 9.86
CA LEU A 18 -11.70 13.18 8.95
C LEU A 18 -11.39 11.67 8.90
N ALA A 19 -10.11 11.29 8.88
CA ALA A 19 -9.69 9.89 8.93
C ALA A 19 -10.16 9.22 10.23
N ALA A 20 -10.00 9.88 11.37
CA ALA A 20 -10.49 9.41 12.67
C ALA A 20 -12.00 9.25 12.70
N LEU A 21 -12.74 10.20 12.13
CA LEU A 21 -14.21 10.14 12.01
C LEU A 21 -14.63 8.95 11.14
N LEU A 22 -14.01 8.77 9.96
CA LEU A 22 -14.29 7.65 9.06
C LEU A 22 -14.01 6.31 9.75
N THR A 23 -12.89 6.19 10.46
CA THR A 23 -12.55 5.01 11.24
C THR A 23 -13.62 4.72 12.28
N THR A 24 -14.03 5.72 13.08
CA THR A 24 -15.05 5.56 14.13
C THR A 24 -16.38 5.13 13.56
N VAL A 25 -16.85 5.77 12.48
CA VAL A 25 -18.11 5.43 11.80
C VAL A 25 -18.06 4.00 11.28
N ARG A 26 -16.94 3.58 10.68
CA ARG A 26 -16.77 2.24 10.13
C ARG A 26 -16.65 1.18 11.22
N HIS A 27 -15.94 1.44 12.30
CA HIS A 27 -15.89 0.52 13.44
C HIS A 27 -17.26 0.30 14.07
N ASN A 28 -18.07 1.35 14.19
CA ASN A 28 -19.42 1.27 14.78
C ASN A 28 -20.45 0.65 13.82
N ALA A 29 -20.33 0.90 12.51
CA ALA A 29 -21.27 0.39 11.51
C ALA A 29 -21.11 -1.12 11.24
N SER A 30 -20.01 -1.72 11.68
CA SER A 30 -19.64 -3.03 11.21
C SER A 30 -19.64 -4.11 12.29
N ALA A 31 -20.82 -4.52 12.76
CA ALA A 31 -21.01 -5.87 13.29
C ALA A 31 -20.46 -6.96 12.31
N TYR A 32 -20.35 -6.60 11.05
CA TYR A 32 -19.82 -7.37 9.93
C TYR A 32 -18.30 -7.61 9.98
N LEU A 33 -17.55 -6.89 10.83
CA LEU A 33 -16.09 -6.75 10.69
C LEU A 33 -15.36 -7.11 11.98
N THR A 34 -15.81 -8.14 12.65
CA THR A 34 -15.23 -8.59 13.93
C THR A 34 -13.81 -9.16 13.80
N GLY A 35 -13.43 -9.67 12.61
CA GLY A 35 -12.11 -10.26 12.35
C GLY A 35 -11.12 -9.32 11.66
N VAL A 36 -9.85 -9.65 11.72
CA VAL A 36 -8.80 -9.13 10.84
C VAL A 36 -8.76 -9.93 9.53
N TRP A 37 -8.02 -9.44 8.53
CA TRP A 37 -7.96 -10.07 7.24
C TRP A 37 -7.14 -11.37 7.25
N ASP A 38 -5.97 -11.33 7.86
CA ASP A 38 -5.01 -12.43 7.92
C ASP A 38 -4.68 -12.77 9.38
N THR A 39 -5.47 -13.65 9.96
CA THR A 39 -5.32 -14.07 11.36
C THR A 39 -4.00 -14.80 11.60
N GLY A 40 -3.56 -15.61 10.63
CA GLY A 40 -2.32 -16.37 10.73
C GLY A 40 -1.08 -15.48 10.84
N SER A 41 -0.99 -14.43 10.03
CA SER A 41 0.13 -13.48 10.10
C SER A 41 -0.01 -12.49 11.26
N GLN A 42 -1.23 -12.15 11.65
CA GLN A 42 -1.52 -11.25 12.76
C GLN A 42 -1.00 -11.79 14.11
N THR A 43 -1.02 -13.11 14.31
CA THR A 43 -0.53 -13.76 15.53
C THR A 43 0.94 -13.42 15.82
N LEU A 44 1.76 -13.24 14.79
CA LEU A 44 3.18 -12.84 14.91
C LEU A 44 3.35 -11.46 15.56
N VAL A 45 2.41 -10.55 15.27
CA VAL A 45 2.42 -9.20 15.85
C VAL A 45 2.02 -9.25 17.32
N TYR A 46 0.98 -10.02 17.65
CA TYR A 46 0.57 -10.20 19.05
C TYR A 46 1.67 -10.82 19.91
N GLY A 47 2.31 -11.88 19.43
CA GLY A 47 3.42 -12.48 20.16
C GLY A 47 4.55 -11.49 20.43
N ARG A 48 4.88 -10.65 19.44
CA ARG A 48 5.91 -9.60 19.62
C ARG A 48 5.46 -8.50 20.60
N ILE A 49 4.22 -8.03 20.52
CA ILE A 49 3.68 -7.04 21.47
C ILE A 49 3.73 -7.59 22.89
N HIS A 50 3.25 -8.82 23.09
CA HIS A 50 3.24 -9.50 24.37
C HIS A 50 4.66 -9.66 24.94
N GLN A 51 5.62 -10.13 24.15
CA GLN A 51 7.04 -10.21 24.54
C GLN A 51 7.56 -8.87 25.06
N MET A 52 7.24 -7.77 24.36
CA MET A 52 7.67 -6.44 24.78
C MET A 52 6.98 -5.99 26.08
N GLU A 53 5.72 -6.37 26.30
CA GLU A 53 5.00 -6.09 27.56
C GLU A 53 5.62 -6.79 28.76
N GLN A 54 6.03 -8.03 28.57
CA GLN A 54 6.73 -8.82 29.61
C GLN A 54 8.15 -8.29 29.89
N GLY A 55 8.62 -7.26 29.18
CA GLY A 55 9.99 -6.74 29.32
C GLY A 55 11.05 -7.69 28.79
N GLN A 56 10.66 -8.72 28.06
CA GLN A 56 11.55 -9.73 27.50
C GLN A 56 12.24 -9.20 26.24
N HIS A 57 13.44 -9.69 25.97
CA HIS A 57 14.22 -9.37 24.79
C HIS A 57 14.59 -10.63 24.03
N ALA A 58 14.28 -10.66 22.71
CA ALA A 58 14.81 -11.67 21.83
C ALA A 58 15.85 -11.04 20.88
N PRO A 59 16.93 -11.75 20.54
CA PRO A 59 17.90 -11.29 19.56
C PRO A 59 17.24 -10.90 18.25
N GLY A 60 17.74 -9.86 17.58
CA GLY A 60 17.22 -9.39 16.29
C GLY A 60 15.92 -8.59 16.35
N GLY A 61 15.09 -8.75 17.37
CA GLY A 61 13.86 -7.96 17.54
C GLY A 61 12.74 -8.28 16.53
N PHE A 62 12.72 -9.49 15.99
CA PHE A 62 11.73 -9.98 15.04
C PHE A 62 10.31 -10.08 15.60
N LEU A 63 9.33 -10.24 14.70
CA LEU A 63 8.02 -10.78 15.03
C LEU A 63 8.18 -12.22 15.55
N GLY A 64 7.15 -12.80 16.16
CA GLY A 64 7.22 -14.18 16.60
C GLY A 64 6.00 -14.62 17.38
N VAL A 65 6.04 -15.87 17.83
CA VAL A 65 4.95 -16.54 18.54
C VAL A 65 5.48 -17.25 19.78
N TYR A 66 4.60 -17.52 20.75
CA TYR A 66 4.89 -18.33 21.93
C TYR A 66 4.44 -19.79 21.81
N THR A 67 3.80 -20.13 20.70
CA THR A 67 3.32 -21.49 20.44
C THR A 67 3.59 -21.83 18.97
N ASP A 68 3.83 -23.12 18.70
CA ASP A 68 3.95 -23.60 17.31
C ASP A 68 2.61 -23.59 16.57
N ASP A 69 1.53 -23.31 17.26
CA ASP A 69 0.21 -23.11 16.67
C ASP A 69 0.11 -21.68 16.13
N TRP A 70 0.10 -21.58 14.82
CA TRP A 70 -0.13 -20.34 14.07
C TRP A 70 -1.59 -19.86 14.14
N SER A 71 -2.39 -20.42 15.06
CA SER A 71 -3.71 -19.89 15.34
C SER A 71 -3.59 -18.53 16.05
N ASP A 72 -4.37 -17.57 15.58
CA ASP A 72 -4.44 -16.22 16.14
C ASP A 72 -4.81 -16.22 17.64
N ASP A 73 -5.60 -17.20 18.07
CA ASP A 73 -6.27 -17.17 19.35
C ASP A 73 -5.32 -17.27 20.54
N THR A 74 -4.26 -18.07 20.48
CA THR A 74 -3.36 -18.27 21.64
C THR A 74 -2.51 -17.04 21.92
N ASN A 75 -1.76 -16.52 20.93
CA ASN A 75 -0.93 -15.34 21.14
C ASN A 75 -1.77 -14.08 21.43
N ARG A 76 -2.95 -14.01 20.83
CA ARG A 76 -3.93 -12.96 21.09
C ARG A 76 -4.45 -13.00 22.53
N ALA A 77 -4.78 -14.20 23.04
CA ALA A 77 -5.18 -14.38 24.44
C ALA A 77 -4.06 -14.00 25.40
N LEU A 78 -2.82 -14.46 25.16
CA LEU A 78 -1.65 -14.08 25.96
C LEU A 78 -1.49 -12.56 26.05
N PHE A 79 -1.64 -11.85 24.91
CA PHE A 79 -1.57 -10.40 24.84
C PHE A 79 -2.73 -9.72 25.59
N ARG A 80 -3.98 -10.20 25.42
CA ARG A 80 -5.16 -9.60 26.05
C ARG A 80 -5.19 -9.78 27.56
N ASP A 81 -4.83 -10.97 28.00
CA ASP A 81 -4.96 -11.38 29.40
C ASP A 81 -3.70 -11.07 30.22
N ASP A 82 -2.68 -10.47 29.58
CA ASP A 82 -1.36 -10.19 30.22
C ASP A 82 -0.75 -11.43 30.87
N THR A 83 -0.98 -12.62 30.34
CA THR A 83 -0.57 -13.90 30.91
C THR A 83 0.96 -13.99 30.96
N PRO A 84 1.59 -14.22 32.11
CA PRO A 84 3.04 -14.37 32.16
C PRO A 84 3.54 -15.55 31.31
N THR A 85 4.61 -15.32 30.54
CA THR A 85 5.21 -16.33 29.68
C THR A 85 6.71 -16.44 29.89
N ASP A 86 7.27 -17.62 29.63
CA ASP A 86 8.73 -17.81 29.63
C ASP A 86 9.32 -17.18 28.34
N ALA A 87 10.38 -16.40 28.50
CA ALA A 87 11.11 -15.81 27.38
C ALA A 87 11.68 -16.88 26.43
N ALA A 88 12.03 -18.06 26.94
CA ALA A 88 12.55 -19.16 26.14
C ALA A 88 11.49 -19.79 25.22
N ALA A 89 10.21 -19.58 25.51
CA ALA A 89 9.11 -20.06 24.67
C ALA A 89 8.82 -19.17 23.47
N PHE A 90 9.49 -18.02 23.32
CA PHE A 90 9.30 -17.14 22.16
C PHE A 90 10.08 -17.63 20.96
N HIS A 91 9.38 -17.95 19.88
CA HIS A 91 9.91 -18.36 18.58
C HIS A 91 9.93 -17.18 17.61
N PRO A 92 11.12 -16.62 17.26
CA PRO A 92 11.20 -15.49 16.35
C PRO A 92 10.87 -15.89 14.90
N TYR A 93 10.12 -15.06 14.21
CA TYR A 93 9.82 -15.18 12.79
C TYR A 93 10.82 -14.35 12.00
N THR A 94 11.85 -14.99 11.48
CA THR A 94 13.01 -14.32 10.88
C THR A 94 12.87 -13.99 9.39
N HIS A 95 11.75 -14.29 8.75
CA HIS A 95 11.55 -14.08 7.31
C HIS A 95 11.34 -12.63 6.89
N GLN A 96 11.29 -11.70 7.83
CA GLN A 96 11.19 -10.25 7.60
C GLN A 96 11.58 -9.45 8.85
N SER A 97 11.87 -8.15 8.68
CA SER A 97 12.36 -7.27 9.75
C SER A 97 11.37 -7.04 10.91
N GLY A 98 10.06 -6.98 10.63
CA GLY A 98 9.02 -6.90 11.67
C GLY A 98 8.91 -5.55 12.39
N LEU A 99 9.19 -4.43 11.72
CA LEU A 99 9.08 -3.08 12.28
C LEU A 99 7.70 -2.80 12.91
N GLN A 100 6.63 -3.32 12.33
CA GLN A 100 5.26 -3.14 12.82
C GLN A 100 5.08 -3.72 14.24
N GLY A 101 5.66 -4.86 14.56
CA GLY A 101 5.60 -5.43 15.90
C GLY A 101 6.28 -4.55 16.94
N TRP A 102 7.44 -3.96 16.59
CA TRP A 102 8.12 -2.99 17.46
C TRP A 102 7.30 -1.71 17.64
N LEU A 103 6.74 -1.17 16.55
CA LEU A 103 5.93 0.05 16.56
C LEU A 103 4.70 -0.14 17.46
N PHE A 104 3.89 -1.17 17.18
CA PHE A 104 2.68 -1.43 17.96
C PHE A 104 2.98 -1.84 19.39
N GLY A 105 4.08 -2.55 19.64
CA GLY A 105 4.52 -2.83 21.01
C GLY A 105 4.87 -1.58 21.80
N ARG A 106 5.49 -0.56 21.16
CA ARG A 106 5.74 0.75 21.82
C ARG A 106 4.45 1.52 22.07
N VAL A 107 3.56 1.56 21.06
CA VAL A 107 2.24 2.20 21.20
C VAL A 107 1.43 1.51 22.31
N ASN A 108 1.38 0.18 22.32
CA ASN A 108 0.68 -0.61 23.34
C ASN A 108 1.19 -0.32 24.75
N ARG A 109 2.52 -0.27 24.94
CA ARG A 109 3.13 0.09 26.22
C ARG A 109 2.70 1.49 26.69
N LEU A 110 2.57 2.45 25.77
CA LEU A 110 2.05 3.78 26.09
C LEU A 110 0.55 3.73 26.44
N LEU A 111 -0.25 3.00 25.68
CA LEU A 111 -1.69 2.85 25.91
C LEU A 111 -1.99 2.19 27.26
N ARG A 112 -1.14 1.28 27.73
CA ARG A 112 -1.33 0.57 29.00
C ARG A 112 -1.49 1.52 30.21
N HIS A 113 -0.94 2.72 30.15
CA HIS A 113 -1.11 3.72 31.20
C HIS A 113 -2.54 4.24 31.34
N TRP A 114 -3.33 4.20 30.26
CA TRP A 114 -4.70 4.72 30.22
C TRP A 114 -5.75 3.63 29.98
N LEU A 115 -5.34 2.53 29.35
CA LEU A 115 -6.19 1.39 29.00
C LEU A 115 -5.60 0.11 29.60
N PRO A 116 -5.95 -0.22 30.85
CA PRO A 116 -5.43 -1.45 31.48
C PRO A 116 -5.97 -2.72 30.81
N ASP A 117 -7.17 -2.68 30.28
CA ASP A 117 -7.80 -3.82 29.59
C ASP A 117 -7.15 -4.11 28.22
N GLY A 118 -6.75 -5.37 28.01
CA GLY A 118 -6.05 -5.79 26.78
C GLY A 118 -6.93 -5.73 25.53
N LEU A 119 -8.23 -6.01 25.64
CA LEU A 119 -9.17 -5.89 24.54
C LEU A 119 -9.36 -4.42 24.13
N ALA A 120 -9.39 -3.51 25.10
CA ALA A 120 -9.46 -2.07 24.83
C ALA A 120 -8.17 -1.59 24.11
N ARG A 121 -6.98 -2.09 24.52
CA ARG A 121 -5.71 -1.79 23.87
C ARG A 121 -5.67 -2.31 22.42
N GLU A 122 -6.09 -3.54 22.19
CA GLU A 122 -6.20 -4.11 20.85
C GLU A 122 -7.11 -3.28 19.97
N THR A 123 -8.28 -2.91 20.46
CA THR A 123 -9.24 -2.05 19.74
C THR A 123 -8.62 -0.71 19.40
N ALA A 124 -7.86 -0.11 20.31
CA ALA A 124 -7.16 1.15 20.09
C ALA A 124 -6.06 1.02 19.01
N LEU A 125 -5.31 -0.09 18.99
CA LEU A 125 -4.31 -0.37 17.95
C LEU A 125 -4.97 -0.53 16.56
N TYR A 126 -6.08 -1.24 16.47
CA TYR A 126 -6.85 -1.37 15.23
C TYR A 126 -7.39 -0.01 14.74
N TRP A 127 -7.91 0.78 15.67
CA TRP A 127 -8.41 2.11 15.36
C TRP A 127 -7.29 3.03 14.85
N LEU A 128 -6.13 3.01 15.48
CA LEU A 128 -4.96 3.76 15.06
C LEU A 128 -4.50 3.34 13.66
N ASN A 129 -4.34 2.03 13.43
CA ASN A 129 -3.90 1.49 12.14
C ASN A 129 -4.86 1.89 11.01
N SER A 130 -6.16 1.76 11.24
CA SER A 130 -7.21 2.15 10.28
C SER A 130 -7.22 3.66 10.03
N THR A 131 -7.00 4.47 11.07
CA THR A 131 -6.92 5.94 10.94
C THR A 131 -5.73 6.37 10.09
N LEU A 132 -4.57 5.76 10.29
CA LEU A 132 -3.39 6.02 9.47
C LEU A 132 -3.63 5.64 8.00
N PHE A 133 -4.35 4.53 7.75
CA PHE A 133 -4.71 4.13 6.40
C PHE A 133 -5.65 5.14 5.72
N TYR A 134 -6.74 5.53 6.37
CA TYR A 134 -7.64 6.55 5.82
C TYR A 134 -6.96 7.91 5.65
N ALA A 135 -6.04 8.28 6.54
CA ALA A 135 -5.28 9.52 6.38
C ALA A 135 -4.39 9.48 5.13
N ALA A 136 -3.72 8.35 4.88
CA ALA A 136 -2.91 8.15 3.68
C ALA A 136 -3.77 8.22 2.40
N GLU A 137 -4.92 7.54 2.38
CA GLU A 137 -5.87 7.57 1.24
C GLU A 137 -6.46 8.96 0.99
N LEU A 138 -6.79 9.70 2.04
CA LEU A 138 -7.27 11.08 1.91
C LEU A 138 -6.20 12.02 1.34
N LEU A 139 -4.92 11.83 1.70
CA LEU A 139 -3.81 12.59 1.11
C LEU A 139 -3.64 12.25 -0.38
N VAL A 140 -3.79 10.99 -0.77
CA VAL A 140 -3.82 10.60 -2.19
C VAL A 140 -5.01 11.25 -2.89
N ALA A 141 -6.20 11.20 -2.30
CA ALA A 141 -7.40 11.82 -2.85
C ALA A 141 -7.26 13.34 -3.02
N LEU A 142 -6.58 14.02 -2.11
CA LEU A 142 -6.27 15.45 -2.25
C LEU A 142 -5.36 15.72 -3.45
N ALA A 143 -4.32 14.92 -3.67
CA ALA A 143 -3.46 15.05 -4.83
C ALA A 143 -4.21 14.77 -6.14
N VAL A 144 -5.10 13.78 -6.15
CA VAL A 144 -6.00 13.50 -7.28
C VAL A 144 -6.96 14.67 -7.52
N TRP A 145 -7.49 15.28 -6.46
CA TRP A 145 -8.34 16.46 -6.57
C TRP A 145 -7.60 17.64 -7.25
N GLU A 146 -6.39 17.94 -6.79
CA GLU A 146 -5.58 19.02 -7.34
C GLU A 146 -5.32 18.83 -8.85
N GLU A 147 -5.05 17.60 -9.30
CA GLU A 147 -4.68 17.33 -10.69
C GLU A 147 -5.89 17.03 -11.60
N PHE A 148 -6.85 16.21 -11.13
CA PHE A 148 -7.97 15.71 -11.96
C PHE A 148 -9.35 16.26 -11.58
N GLY A 149 -9.42 16.95 -10.45
CA GLY A 149 -10.64 17.58 -9.92
C GLY A 149 -11.43 16.69 -8.96
N PRO A 150 -12.47 17.29 -8.32
CA PRO A 150 -13.18 16.68 -7.19
C PRO A 150 -13.90 15.36 -7.53
N LEU A 151 -14.45 15.23 -8.74
CA LEU A 151 -15.13 14.00 -9.14
C LEU A 151 -14.15 12.82 -9.26
N ALA A 152 -12.95 13.05 -9.81
CA ALA A 152 -11.94 12.01 -9.89
C ALA A 152 -11.49 11.55 -8.49
N ALA A 153 -11.25 12.49 -7.59
CA ALA A 153 -10.93 12.20 -6.19
C ALA A 153 -12.06 11.44 -5.49
N ALA A 154 -13.31 11.87 -5.68
CA ALA A 154 -14.48 11.22 -5.09
C ALA A 154 -14.65 9.77 -5.59
N PHE A 155 -14.50 9.52 -6.88
CA PHE A 155 -14.61 8.16 -7.45
C PHE A 155 -13.46 7.26 -7.00
N GLY A 156 -12.21 7.77 -7.00
CA GLY A 156 -11.07 7.03 -6.48
C GLY A 156 -11.24 6.67 -5.00
N PHE A 157 -11.60 7.63 -4.16
CA PHE A 157 -11.80 7.40 -2.72
C PHE A 157 -13.04 6.54 -2.43
N ALA A 158 -14.12 6.67 -3.21
CA ALA A 158 -15.30 5.82 -3.07
C ALA A 158 -14.97 4.35 -3.28
N SER A 159 -14.02 4.01 -4.17
CA SER A 159 -13.59 2.63 -4.36
C SER A 159 -12.99 2.02 -3.08
N VAL A 160 -12.30 2.82 -2.27
CA VAL A 160 -11.77 2.43 -0.94
C VAL A 160 -12.91 2.17 0.05
N LEU A 161 -13.92 3.04 0.06
CA LEU A 161 -15.08 2.90 0.94
C LEU A 161 -15.99 1.72 0.57
N LEU A 162 -16.02 1.34 -0.69
CA LEU A 162 -16.88 0.29 -1.24
C LEU A 162 -16.20 -1.08 -1.33
N ALA A 163 -14.92 -1.18 -0.89
CA ALA A 163 -14.18 -2.44 -0.84
C ALA A 163 -14.48 -3.21 0.44
N PRO A 164 -15.20 -4.34 0.40
CA PRO A 164 -15.60 -5.07 1.62
C PRO A 164 -14.40 -5.66 2.36
N TRP A 165 -13.43 -6.23 1.65
CA TRP A 165 -12.23 -6.83 2.25
C TRP A 165 -11.35 -5.78 2.95
N LEU A 166 -11.30 -4.55 2.42
CA LEU A 166 -10.45 -3.47 2.93
C LEU A 166 -10.83 -3.06 4.36
N GLN A 167 -12.12 -3.21 4.71
CA GLN A 167 -12.60 -2.95 6.06
C GLN A 167 -11.93 -3.86 7.12
N ARG A 168 -11.59 -5.08 6.74
CA ARG A 168 -10.83 -6.02 7.58
C ARG A 168 -9.33 -5.79 7.46
N GLY A 169 -8.84 -5.57 6.24
CA GLY A 169 -7.43 -5.36 5.96
C GLY A 169 -6.83 -4.12 6.61
N MET A 170 -7.58 -3.01 6.71
CA MET A 170 -7.06 -1.79 7.34
C MET A 170 -6.83 -1.92 8.85
N LYS A 171 -7.46 -2.89 9.53
CA LYS A 171 -7.23 -3.19 10.96
C LYS A 171 -6.00 -4.07 11.16
N ASP A 172 -5.61 -4.83 10.15
CA ASP A 172 -4.56 -5.82 10.23
C ASP A 172 -3.20 -5.17 10.56
N LEU A 173 -2.67 -5.49 11.74
CA LEU A 173 -1.42 -4.91 12.25
C LEU A 173 -0.19 -5.50 11.56
N TYR A 174 -0.30 -6.69 10.98
CA TYR A 174 0.79 -7.30 10.23
C TYR A 174 0.99 -6.61 8.89
N TRP A 175 -0.09 -6.40 8.15
CA TRP A 175 0.00 -5.82 6.81
C TRP A 175 0.26 -4.32 6.82
N CYS A 176 -0.15 -3.57 7.85
CA CYS A 176 0.08 -2.12 8.00
C CYS A 176 -0.18 -1.37 6.68
N LEU A 177 -1.38 -1.51 6.11
CA LEU A 177 -1.70 -1.07 4.74
C LEU A 177 -1.33 0.39 4.43
N TRP A 178 -1.33 1.26 5.43
CA TRP A 178 -0.91 2.66 5.26
C TRP A 178 0.56 2.79 4.82
N THR A 179 1.43 1.82 5.18
CA THR A 179 2.84 1.84 4.79
C THR A 179 3.04 1.62 3.29
N TRP A 180 2.08 0.96 2.64
CA TRP A 180 2.11 0.71 1.19
C TRP A 180 1.95 1.98 0.38
N LEU A 181 1.25 2.97 0.95
CA LEU A 181 1.00 4.27 0.33
C LEU A 181 2.13 5.27 0.58
N LEU A 182 3.02 5.03 1.54
CA LEU A 182 4.11 5.96 1.86
C LEU A 182 5.02 6.30 0.67
N PRO A 183 5.48 5.32 -0.16
CA PRO A 183 6.28 5.63 -1.34
C PRO A 183 5.53 6.51 -2.36
N LEU A 184 4.25 6.22 -2.61
CA LEU A 184 3.39 7.03 -3.47
C LEU A 184 3.24 8.45 -2.92
N LEU A 185 2.95 8.60 -1.61
CA LEU A 185 2.82 9.91 -0.96
C LEU A 185 4.10 10.72 -1.03
N ALA A 186 5.26 10.08 -0.89
CA ALA A 186 6.56 10.73 -1.01
C ALA A 186 6.79 11.30 -2.44
N THR A 187 6.41 10.55 -3.48
CA THR A 187 6.54 11.03 -4.87
C THR A 187 5.45 12.03 -5.26
N LEU A 188 4.22 11.90 -4.76
CA LEU A 188 3.20 12.96 -4.88
C LEU A 188 3.67 14.26 -4.23
N TRP A 189 4.27 14.18 -3.04
CA TRP A 189 4.88 15.33 -2.37
C TRP A 189 6.02 15.92 -3.19
N LEU A 190 6.89 15.09 -3.78
CA LEU A 190 7.94 15.52 -4.70
C LEU A 190 7.36 16.30 -5.90
N CYS A 191 6.30 15.76 -6.53
CA CYS A 191 5.61 16.41 -7.65
C CYS A 191 5.03 17.76 -7.20
N HIS A 192 4.28 17.80 -6.11
CA HIS A 192 3.70 19.03 -5.56
C HIS A 192 4.77 20.09 -5.29
N CYS A 193 5.84 19.75 -4.54
CA CYS A 193 6.93 20.67 -4.27
C CYS A 193 7.61 21.20 -5.54
N THR A 194 7.77 20.33 -6.54
CA THR A 194 8.39 20.70 -7.81
C THR A 194 7.51 21.67 -8.60
N CYS A 195 6.20 21.41 -8.68
CA CYS A 195 5.25 22.30 -9.35
C CYS A 195 5.15 23.66 -8.67
N VAL A 196 5.08 23.70 -7.33
CA VAL A 196 4.95 24.97 -6.57
C VAL A 196 6.24 25.79 -6.56
N ARG A 197 7.42 25.15 -6.50
CA ARG A 197 8.71 25.82 -6.33
C ARG A 197 9.53 25.94 -7.62
N GLY A 198 9.08 25.36 -8.72
CA GLY A 198 9.82 25.27 -9.98
C GLY A 198 11.07 24.39 -9.94
N LYS A 199 11.41 23.81 -8.77
CA LYS A 199 12.58 22.95 -8.57
C LYS A 199 12.28 21.88 -7.51
N THR A 200 12.87 20.70 -7.68
CA THR A 200 12.76 19.60 -6.72
C THR A 200 13.63 19.88 -5.48
N PRO A 201 13.06 19.95 -4.28
CA PRO A 201 13.85 20.08 -3.06
C PRO A 201 14.72 18.84 -2.84
N ARG A 202 15.97 19.05 -2.41
CA ARG A 202 16.91 17.93 -2.14
C ARG A 202 16.39 16.94 -1.10
N GLY A 203 15.61 17.39 -0.12
CA GLY A 203 15.00 16.54 0.92
C GLY A 203 13.93 15.55 0.39
N CYS A 204 13.45 15.69 -0.85
CA CYS A 204 12.48 14.74 -1.41
C CYS A 204 13.10 13.36 -1.67
N TRP A 205 14.37 13.29 -2.05
CA TRP A 205 15.06 12.02 -2.32
C TRP A 205 15.21 11.15 -1.07
N PRO A 206 15.78 11.64 0.05
CA PRO A 206 15.78 10.89 1.31
C PRO A 206 14.38 10.49 1.79
N LEU A 207 13.36 11.32 1.53
CA LEU A 207 11.99 11.00 1.91
C LEU A 207 11.46 9.77 1.14
N VAL A 208 11.71 9.70 -0.18
CA VAL A 208 11.35 8.53 -1.00
C VAL A 208 12.08 7.28 -0.50
N ALA A 209 13.40 7.39 -0.24
CA ALA A 209 14.18 6.29 0.30
C ALA A 209 13.65 5.82 1.66
N ALA A 210 13.38 6.75 2.59
CA ALA A 210 12.84 6.44 3.91
C ALA A 210 11.45 5.78 3.83
N ALA A 211 10.57 6.26 2.95
CA ALA A 211 9.24 5.67 2.75
C ALA A 211 9.32 4.22 2.26
N CYS A 212 10.19 3.94 1.28
CA CYS A 212 10.42 2.58 0.79
C CYS A 212 11.08 1.70 1.86
N MET A 213 12.06 2.22 2.60
CA MET A 213 12.70 1.52 3.71
C MET A 213 11.68 1.12 4.79
N VAL A 214 10.84 2.05 5.25
CA VAL A 214 9.80 1.78 6.27
C VAL A 214 8.83 0.70 5.77
N ARG A 215 8.39 0.77 4.50
CA ARG A 215 7.53 -0.25 3.92
C ARG A 215 8.22 -1.63 3.92
N CYS A 216 9.46 -1.72 3.47
CA CYS A 216 10.21 -2.98 3.44
C CYS A 216 10.49 -3.55 4.84
N MET A 217 10.72 -2.70 5.83
CA MET A 217 10.89 -3.14 7.23
C MET A 217 9.59 -3.70 7.82
N CYS A 218 8.41 -3.35 7.29
CA CYS A 218 7.14 -4.00 7.64
C CYS A 218 6.88 -5.28 6.86
N GLY A 219 7.66 -5.56 5.81
CA GLY A 219 7.58 -6.77 4.97
C GLY A 219 8.02 -6.48 3.54
N PHE A 220 8.60 -7.47 2.89
CA PHE A 220 9.06 -7.37 1.49
C PHE A 220 8.01 -7.86 0.48
N GLU A 221 6.86 -8.33 0.96
CA GLU A 221 5.77 -8.74 0.12
C GLU A 221 5.30 -7.58 -0.76
N PHE A 222 5.02 -7.89 -2.03
CA PHE A 222 4.50 -6.95 -3.02
C PHE A 222 5.43 -5.76 -3.32
N ILE A 223 6.75 -5.94 -3.13
CA ILE A 223 7.76 -4.88 -3.33
C ILE A 223 7.64 -4.22 -4.72
N THR A 224 7.43 -4.99 -5.76
CA THR A 224 7.31 -4.46 -7.13
C THR A 224 6.05 -3.64 -7.33
N THR A 225 4.96 -4.01 -6.65
CA THR A 225 3.69 -3.30 -6.71
C THR A 225 3.85 -1.87 -6.18
N PHE A 226 4.40 -1.68 -4.98
CA PHE A 226 4.54 -0.33 -4.43
C PHE A 226 5.66 0.48 -5.09
N LEU A 227 6.71 -0.16 -5.63
CA LEU A 227 7.74 0.54 -6.41
C LEU A 227 7.16 1.12 -7.71
N ILE A 228 6.36 0.35 -8.46
CA ILE A 228 5.70 0.86 -9.66
C ILE A 228 4.68 1.95 -9.29
N LEU A 229 3.90 1.75 -8.23
CA LEU A 229 2.94 2.73 -7.74
C LEU A 229 3.62 4.08 -7.40
N CYS A 230 4.80 4.02 -6.80
CA CYS A 230 5.64 5.17 -6.49
C CYS A 230 6.00 6.00 -7.74
N GLU A 231 6.22 5.38 -8.89
CA GLU A 231 6.64 6.05 -10.12
C GLU A 231 5.48 6.65 -10.94
N ILE A 232 4.23 6.24 -10.68
CA ILE A 232 3.07 6.69 -11.46
C ILE A 232 2.95 8.22 -11.56
N PRO A 233 3.07 9.02 -10.47
CA PRO A 233 2.94 10.48 -10.55
C PRO A 233 4.00 11.13 -11.45
N LEU A 234 5.22 10.61 -11.43
CA LEU A 234 6.34 11.14 -12.18
C LEU A 234 6.24 10.78 -13.68
N CYS A 235 5.86 9.54 -13.98
CA CYS A 235 5.58 9.10 -15.35
C CYS A 235 4.40 9.87 -15.96
N TYR A 236 3.36 10.13 -15.17
CA TYR A 236 2.26 10.99 -15.57
C TYR A 236 2.72 12.41 -15.90
N ALA A 237 3.53 13.03 -15.05
CA ALA A 237 4.06 14.37 -15.25
C ALA A 237 4.94 14.46 -16.52
N ALA A 238 5.78 13.45 -16.77
CA ALA A 238 6.57 13.34 -17.99
C ALA A 238 5.69 13.24 -19.25
N ALA A 239 4.68 12.37 -19.21
CA ALA A 239 3.74 12.20 -20.30
C ALA A 239 2.91 13.48 -20.56
N LYS A 240 2.43 14.15 -19.51
CA LYS A 240 1.71 15.43 -19.61
C LYS A 240 2.59 16.52 -20.24
N ALA A 241 3.87 16.62 -19.84
CA ALA A 241 4.81 17.56 -20.43
C ALA A 241 4.98 17.30 -21.93
N TYR A 242 5.24 16.05 -22.33
CA TYR A 242 5.50 15.69 -23.71
C TYR A 242 4.27 15.80 -24.61
N PHE A 243 3.19 15.12 -24.25
CA PHE A 243 2.02 14.95 -25.13
C PHE A 243 1.06 16.14 -25.07
N VAL A 244 0.86 16.74 -23.89
CA VAL A 244 -0.15 17.80 -23.70
C VAL A 244 0.49 19.19 -23.81
N ARG A 245 1.61 19.44 -23.11
CA ARG A 245 2.29 20.75 -23.10
C ARG A 245 3.21 20.96 -24.29
N ARG A 246 3.53 19.89 -25.05
CA ARG A 246 4.48 19.92 -26.17
C ARG A 246 5.87 20.42 -25.74
N ASP A 247 6.28 20.07 -24.52
CA ASP A 247 7.57 20.41 -23.93
C ASP A 247 8.45 19.16 -23.78
N PRO A 248 9.25 18.79 -24.81
CA PRO A 248 10.14 17.63 -24.75
C PRO A 248 11.24 17.80 -23.68
N HIS A 249 11.73 19.04 -23.46
CA HIS A 249 12.75 19.30 -22.45
C HIS A 249 12.18 19.07 -21.03
N GLY A 250 11.00 19.62 -20.74
CA GLY A 250 10.29 19.36 -19.50
C GLY A 250 10.01 17.87 -19.28
N ALA A 251 9.66 17.15 -20.35
CA ALA A 251 9.46 15.69 -20.27
C ALA A 251 10.75 14.94 -19.86
N LEU A 252 11.89 15.29 -20.46
CA LEU A 252 13.20 14.72 -20.09
C LEU A 252 13.57 15.04 -18.64
N VAL A 253 13.29 16.25 -18.19
CA VAL A 253 13.51 16.62 -16.77
C VAL A 253 12.65 15.78 -15.84
N TRP A 254 11.39 15.50 -16.17
CA TRP A 254 10.52 14.61 -15.38
C TRP A 254 10.98 13.16 -15.43
N LEU A 255 11.43 12.64 -16.58
CA LEU A 255 12.04 11.31 -16.68
C LEU A 255 13.31 11.20 -15.82
N GLY A 256 14.15 12.24 -15.78
CA GLY A 256 15.30 12.29 -14.87
C GLY A 256 14.87 12.21 -13.39
N ARG A 257 13.73 12.81 -13.02
CA ARG A 257 13.16 12.69 -11.67
C ARG A 257 12.60 11.29 -11.40
N THR A 258 11.98 10.65 -12.39
CA THR A 258 11.55 9.24 -12.30
C THR A 258 12.75 8.34 -12.00
N VAL A 259 13.83 8.47 -12.75
CA VAL A 259 15.08 7.72 -12.47
C VAL A 259 15.62 8.02 -11.07
N GLY A 260 15.65 9.31 -10.67
CA GLY A 260 16.10 9.72 -9.33
C GLY A 260 15.24 9.13 -8.20
N ALA A 261 13.92 9.07 -8.38
CA ALA A 261 13.01 8.44 -7.41
C ALA A 261 13.22 6.93 -7.35
N GLY A 262 13.38 6.26 -8.50
CA GLY A 262 13.70 4.84 -8.57
C GLY A 262 15.02 4.49 -7.87
N VAL A 263 16.09 5.27 -8.10
CA VAL A 263 17.37 5.10 -7.40
C VAL A 263 17.21 5.31 -5.89
N SER A 264 16.45 6.33 -5.48
CA SER A 264 16.19 6.59 -4.06
C SER A 264 15.37 5.47 -3.42
N ALA A 265 14.35 4.97 -4.13
CA ALA A 265 13.52 3.85 -3.68
C ALA A 265 14.36 2.58 -3.51
N LEU A 266 15.21 2.25 -4.48
CA LEU A 266 16.14 1.11 -4.39
C LEU A 266 17.14 1.29 -3.24
N GLY A 267 17.62 2.52 -3.00
CA GLY A 267 18.44 2.83 -1.82
C GLY A 267 17.73 2.52 -0.51
N GLY A 268 16.45 2.86 -0.41
CA GLY A 268 15.61 2.53 0.75
C GLY A 268 15.41 1.02 0.93
N VAL A 269 15.16 0.30 -0.17
CA VAL A 269 15.06 -1.18 -0.17
C VAL A 269 16.37 -1.82 0.29
N THR A 270 17.50 -1.37 -0.25
CA THR A 270 18.84 -1.87 0.12
C THR A 270 19.13 -1.63 1.60
N ALA A 271 18.78 -0.44 2.12
CA ALA A 271 18.93 -0.14 3.54
C ALA A 271 18.08 -1.07 4.41
N ALA A 272 16.84 -1.35 4.02
CA ALA A 272 15.98 -2.31 4.73
C ALA A 272 16.54 -3.73 4.70
N LEU A 273 17.09 -4.19 3.56
CA LEU A 273 17.76 -5.49 3.45
C LEU A 273 19.00 -5.58 4.35
N ALA A 274 19.80 -4.51 4.39
CA ALA A 274 20.99 -4.45 5.25
C ALA A 274 20.62 -4.50 6.75
N LEU A 275 19.53 -3.82 7.14
CA LEU A 275 19.03 -3.89 8.51
C LEU A 275 18.46 -5.27 8.85
N TRP A 276 17.73 -5.88 7.93
CA TRP A 276 17.24 -7.26 8.10
C TRP A 276 18.40 -8.24 8.24
N PHE A 277 19.44 -8.13 7.41
CA PHE A 277 20.67 -8.93 7.55
C PHE A 277 21.32 -8.75 8.93
N ALA A 278 21.44 -7.51 9.41
CA ALA A 278 21.99 -7.24 10.73
C ALA A 278 21.15 -7.86 11.86
N GLN A 279 19.81 -7.83 11.76
CA GLN A 279 18.90 -8.49 12.70
C GLN A 279 19.09 -10.00 12.69
N GLU A 280 19.18 -10.63 11.50
CA GLU A 280 19.45 -12.05 11.33
C GLU A 280 20.79 -12.44 11.96
N TRP A 281 21.83 -11.65 11.68
CA TRP A 281 23.13 -11.89 12.26
C TRP A 281 23.12 -11.85 13.80
N LEU A 282 22.43 -10.88 14.36
CA LEU A 282 22.25 -10.82 15.84
C LEU A 282 21.44 -12.02 16.38
N CYS A 283 20.50 -12.53 15.60
CA CYS A 283 19.67 -13.68 15.99
C CYS A 283 20.45 -15.00 15.93
N PHE A 284 21.18 -15.24 14.84
CA PHE A 284 21.91 -16.52 14.61
C PHE A 284 23.34 -16.52 15.15
N GLY A 285 23.91 -15.36 15.45
CA GLY A 285 25.32 -15.24 15.86
C GLY A 285 26.34 -15.49 14.74
N SER A 286 25.89 -15.77 13.51
CA SER A 286 26.70 -16.10 12.36
C SER A 286 26.20 -15.35 11.10
N ALA A 287 27.11 -14.66 10.42
CA ALA A 287 26.79 -13.96 9.17
C ALA A 287 26.45 -14.95 8.02
N ALA A 288 27.04 -16.15 8.05
CA ALA A 288 26.78 -17.19 7.06
C ALA A 288 25.34 -17.73 7.20
N ASP A 289 24.93 -18.04 8.43
CA ASP A 289 23.58 -18.54 8.70
C ASP A 289 22.52 -17.47 8.41
N ALA A 290 22.79 -16.21 8.78
CA ALA A 290 21.96 -15.08 8.43
C ALA A 290 21.75 -14.96 6.92
N TRP A 291 22.84 -15.02 6.15
CA TRP A 291 22.77 -14.97 4.69
C TRP A 291 22.00 -16.15 4.10
N GLN A 292 22.25 -17.35 4.62
CA GLN A 292 21.55 -18.56 4.18
C GLN A 292 20.04 -18.45 4.44
N ASN A 293 19.63 -18.00 5.63
CA ASN A 293 18.22 -17.83 5.97
C ASN A 293 17.54 -16.77 5.08
N MET A 294 18.16 -15.61 4.88
CA MET A 294 17.63 -14.59 3.98
C MET A 294 17.51 -15.10 2.54
N THR A 295 18.51 -15.82 2.04
CA THR A 295 18.48 -16.38 0.69
C THR A 295 17.35 -17.39 0.56
N ARG A 296 17.18 -18.26 1.55
CA ARG A 296 16.08 -19.23 1.61
C ARG A 296 14.73 -18.49 1.58
N ALA A 297 14.53 -17.50 2.44
CA ALA A 297 13.29 -16.73 2.49
C ALA A 297 12.93 -16.02 1.17
N VAL A 298 13.93 -15.57 0.40
CA VAL A 298 13.71 -15.01 -0.94
C VAL A 298 13.40 -16.11 -1.95
N THR A 299 14.16 -17.22 -1.92
CA THR A 299 13.98 -18.35 -2.85
C THR A 299 12.60 -18.97 -2.71
N ASP A 300 12.11 -19.15 -1.49
CA ASP A 300 10.79 -19.72 -1.22
C ASP A 300 9.64 -18.85 -1.77
N ARG A 301 9.85 -17.54 -1.93
CA ARG A 301 8.87 -16.64 -2.57
C ARG A 301 8.87 -16.71 -4.10
N VAL A 302 10.02 -17.03 -4.70
CA VAL A 302 10.18 -17.05 -6.16
C VAL A 302 9.95 -18.46 -6.72
N SER A 303 10.49 -19.48 -6.05
CA SER A 303 10.40 -20.88 -6.44
C SER A 303 10.23 -21.73 -5.20
N LEU A 304 9.04 -22.31 -5.01
CA LEU A 304 8.81 -23.28 -3.93
C LEU A 304 9.63 -24.54 -4.21
N THR A 305 10.65 -24.76 -3.41
CA THR A 305 11.58 -25.90 -3.54
C THR A 305 11.05 -27.19 -2.88
N ASP A 306 10.06 -27.08 -2.01
CA ASP A 306 9.50 -28.22 -1.26
C ASP A 306 8.35 -28.91 -1.97
N GLY A 307 8.55 -29.52 -3.14
CA GLY A 307 7.74 -30.60 -3.72
C GLY A 307 6.21 -30.56 -3.71
N ALA A 308 5.62 -29.65 -2.96
CA ALA A 308 4.19 -29.55 -2.71
C ALA A 308 3.45 -28.60 -3.66
N VAL A 309 4.13 -27.75 -4.39
CA VAL A 309 3.50 -26.82 -5.32
C VAL A 309 3.91 -27.14 -6.75
N ARG A 310 2.90 -27.43 -7.56
CA ARG A 310 2.98 -27.64 -9.00
C ARG A 310 3.79 -26.52 -9.66
N ASP A 311 4.49 -26.86 -10.74
CA ASP A 311 5.13 -25.88 -11.62
C ASP A 311 4.04 -24.94 -12.20
N VAL A 312 3.77 -23.84 -11.45
CA VAL A 312 2.75 -22.87 -11.79
C VAL A 312 3.33 -21.89 -12.79
N ASN A 313 2.70 -21.76 -13.94
CA ASN A 313 3.10 -20.76 -14.92
C ASN A 313 2.40 -19.42 -14.69
N VAL A 314 3.02 -18.32 -15.12
CA VAL A 314 2.52 -16.95 -14.95
C VAL A 314 1.09 -16.75 -15.49
N PRO A 315 0.72 -17.24 -16.70
CA PRO A 315 -0.66 -17.14 -17.19
C PRO A 315 -1.70 -17.80 -16.26
N GLN A 316 -1.36 -18.92 -15.62
CA GLN A 316 -2.26 -19.57 -14.66
C GLN A 316 -2.45 -18.70 -13.42
N VAL A 317 -1.36 -18.14 -12.86
CA VAL A 317 -1.44 -17.23 -11.71
C VAL A 317 -2.29 -16.00 -12.05
N LEU A 318 -2.04 -15.35 -13.17
CA LEU A 318 -2.83 -14.21 -13.62
C LEU A 318 -4.32 -14.56 -13.80
N ALA A 319 -4.61 -15.70 -14.43
CA ALA A 319 -5.99 -16.19 -14.61
C ALA A 319 -6.67 -16.43 -13.26
N GLN A 320 -5.96 -17.04 -12.31
CA GLN A 320 -6.42 -17.27 -10.96
C GLN A 320 -6.76 -15.94 -10.24
N TYR A 321 -5.87 -14.97 -10.30
CA TYR A 321 -6.10 -13.66 -9.68
C TYR A 321 -7.23 -12.85 -10.32
N PHE A 322 -7.59 -13.09 -11.57
CA PHE A 322 -8.75 -12.45 -12.18
C PHE A 322 -10.07 -13.19 -11.96
N ARG A 323 -10.04 -14.50 -11.83
CA ARG A 323 -11.22 -15.36 -11.81
C ARG A 323 -11.64 -15.87 -10.44
N GLU A 324 -10.65 -16.18 -9.58
CA GLU A 324 -10.86 -16.93 -8.33
C GLU A 324 -10.95 -16.04 -7.09
N SER A 325 -11.05 -14.72 -7.25
CA SER A 325 -11.25 -13.83 -6.11
C SER A 325 -12.58 -14.19 -5.41
N THR A 326 -12.51 -14.71 -4.21
CA THR A 326 -13.67 -15.05 -3.38
C THR A 326 -14.39 -13.82 -2.85
N GLU A 327 -13.71 -12.67 -2.84
CA GLU A 327 -14.23 -11.41 -2.34
C GLU A 327 -14.40 -10.42 -3.50
N PRO A 328 -15.53 -9.69 -3.58
CA PRO A 328 -15.72 -8.66 -4.59
C PRO A 328 -14.72 -7.50 -4.36
N LEU A 329 -14.22 -6.92 -5.44
CA LEU A 329 -13.40 -5.71 -5.34
C LEU A 329 -14.23 -4.51 -4.86
N LEU A 330 -15.44 -4.37 -5.37
CA LEU A 330 -16.38 -3.33 -4.97
C LEU A 330 -17.75 -3.95 -4.70
N GLN A 331 -18.48 -3.39 -3.75
CA GLN A 331 -19.85 -3.81 -3.44
C GLN A 331 -20.77 -2.61 -3.23
N PHE A 332 -21.90 -2.62 -3.95
CA PHE A 332 -22.96 -1.62 -3.91
C PHE A 332 -24.28 -2.30 -3.55
N GLY A 333 -24.57 -2.43 -2.26
CA GLY A 333 -25.72 -3.22 -1.83
C GLY A 333 -25.62 -4.67 -2.33
N PRO A 334 -26.57 -5.19 -3.13
CA PRO A 334 -26.52 -6.56 -3.65
C PRO A 334 -25.58 -6.70 -4.86
N VAL A 335 -25.10 -5.61 -5.44
CA VAL A 335 -24.25 -5.65 -6.65
C VAL A 335 -22.80 -5.76 -6.25
N SER A 336 -22.13 -6.81 -6.74
CA SER A 336 -20.70 -7.05 -6.54
C SER A 336 -19.95 -6.92 -7.86
N VAL A 337 -18.76 -6.30 -7.81
CA VAL A 337 -17.87 -6.12 -8.96
C VAL A 337 -16.58 -6.88 -8.71
N THR A 338 -16.28 -7.86 -9.55
CA THR A 338 -15.06 -8.65 -9.51
C THR A 338 -13.92 -7.99 -10.31
N ALA A 339 -12.69 -8.48 -10.13
CA ALA A 339 -11.53 -8.00 -10.88
C ALA A 339 -11.73 -8.10 -12.40
N TRP A 340 -12.30 -9.21 -12.88
CA TRP A 340 -12.58 -9.45 -14.28
C TRP A 340 -13.61 -8.47 -14.87
N GLN A 341 -14.70 -8.24 -14.14
CA GLN A 341 -15.74 -7.29 -14.56
C GLN A 341 -15.20 -5.87 -14.63
N LEU A 342 -14.39 -5.47 -13.64
CA LEU A 342 -13.77 -4.15 -13.64
C LEU A 342 -12.77 -3.99 -14.80
N LEU A 343 -11.97 -5.01 -15.10
CA LEU A 343 -11.05 -5.01 -16.23
C LEU A 343 -11.79 -4.84 -17.57
N LEU A 344 -12.83 -5.65 -17.80
CA LEU A 344 -13.64 -5.54 -19.00
C LEU A 344 -14.29 -4.17 -19.16
N PHE A 345 -14.86 -3.66 -18.07
CA PHE A 345 -15.46 -2.34 -18.06
C PHE A 345 -14.43 -1.23 -18.37
N ALA A 346 -13.25 -1.28 -17.74
CA ALA A 346 -12.17 -0.33 -17.97
C ALA A 346 -11.66 -0.40 -19.42
N LEU A 347 -11.50 -1.60 -20.00
CA LEU A 347 -11.13 -1.78 -21.41
C LEU A 347 -12.19 -1.22 -22.37
N LEU A 348 -13.46 -1.46 -22.09
CA LEU A 348 -14.57 -0.93 -22.89
C LEU A 348 -14.59 0.60 -22.86
N VAL A 349 -14.53 1.20 -21.67
CA VAL A 349 -14.48 2.66 -21.50
C VAL A 349 -13.24 3.23 -22.19
N GLY A 350 -12.08 2.59 -22.04
CA GLY A 350 -10.85 2.96 -22.72
C GLY A 350 -11.01 2.94 -24.26
N ALA A 351 -11.55 1.86 -24.81
CA ALA A 351 -11.77 1.74 -26.26
C ALA A 351 -12.71 2.85 -26.81
N VAL A 352 -13.84 3.07 -26.13
CA VAL A 352 -14.77 4.15 -26.48
C VAL A 352 -14.08 5.51 -26.40
N SER A 353 -13.29 5.75 -25.35
CA SER A 353 -12.55 7.01 -25.16
C SER A 353 -11.53 7.24 -26.28
N VAL A 354 -10.79 6.20 -26.70
CA VAL A 354 -9.85 6.27 -27.84
C VAL A 354 -10.58 6.67 -29.12
N VAL A 355 -11.68 5.99 -29.47
CA VAL A 355 -12.45 6.28 -30.70
C VAL A 355 -12.95 7.73 -30.69
N VAL A 356 -13.51 8.20 -29.58
CA VAL A 356 -14.03 9.57 -29.46
C VAL A 356 -12.92 10.61 -29.52
N CYS A 357 -11.79 10.37 -28.80
CA CYS A 357 -10.67 11.31 -28.78
C CYS A 357 -9.96 11.38 -30.15
N LEU A 358 -9.83 10.28 -30.87
CA LEU A 358 -9.28 10.28 -32.23
C LEU A 358 -10.13 11.12 -33.18
N ARG A 359 -11.47 10.97 -33.14
CA ARG A 359 -12.39 11.77 -33.95
C ARG A 359 -12.35 13.27 -33.65
N ARG A 360 -11.95 13.65 -32.43
CA ARG A 360 -11.91 15.04 -31.92
C ARG A 360 -10.53 15.66 -31.94
N CYS A 361 -9.51 14.96 -32.45
CA CYS A 361 -8.10 15.40 -32.42
C CYS A 361 -7.59 15.67 -30.98
N THR A 362 -8.09 14.96 -29.98
CA THR A 362 -7.68 15.07 -28.56
C THR A 362 -6.85 13.87 -28.09
N ALA A 363 -6.37 13.04 -29.00
CA ALA A 363 -5.63 11.82 -28.69
C ALA A 363 -4.40 12.07 -27.79
N ALA A 364 -3.70 13.20 -27.97
CA ALA A 364 -2.57 13.56 -27.11
C ALA A 364 -2.94 13.73 -25.63
N GLN A 365 -4.17 14.17 -25.34
CA GLN A 365 -4.68 14.33 -23.96
C GLN A 365 -5.06 12.99 -23.32
N LEU A 366 -5.29 11.96 -24.12
CA LEU A 366 -5.63 10.62 -23.63
C LEU A 366 -4.39 9.83 -23.16
N VAL A 367 -3.21 10.12 -23.73
CA VAL A 367 -1.98 9.35 -23.45
C VAL A 367 -1.60 9.34 -21.97
N PRO A 368 -1.54 10.49 -21.23
CA PRO A 368 -1.17 10.48 -19.83
C PRO A 368 -2.11 9.63 -18.94
N PRO A 369 -3.47 9.74 -19.04
CA PRO A 369 -4.37 8.84 -18.33
C PRO A 369 -4.16 7.36 -18.66
N CYS A 370 -3.90 7.02 -19.94
CA CYS A 370 -3.63 5.64 -20.34
C CYS A 370 -2.34 5.10 -19.71
N ILE A 371 -1.29 5.92 -19.59
CA ILE A 371 -0.05 5.55 -18.90
C ILE A 371 -0.33 5.28 -17.43
N VAL A 372 -1.08 6.15 -16.74
CA VAL A 372 -1.47 5.95 -15.34
C VAL A 372 -2.24 4.64 -15.17
N TRP A 373 -3.21 4.38 -16.05
CA TRP A 373 -4.00 3.14 -15.99
C TRP A 373 -3.14 1.90 -16.28
N GLY A 374 -2.27 1.95 -17.29
CA GLY A 374 -1.36 0.86 -17.64
C GLY A 374 -0.39 0.51 -16.51
N LEU A 375 0.21 1.52 -15.88
CA LEU A 375 1.07 1.33 -14.71
C LEU A 375 0.27 0.84 -13.50
N GLY A 376 -0.97 1.33 -13.32
CA GLY A 376 -1.90 0.87 -12.29
C GLY A 376 -2.25 -0.60 -12.42
N LEU A 377 -2.37 -1.13 -13.64
CA LEU A 377 -2.55 -2.56 -13.90
C LEU A 377 -1.22 -3.33 -13.76
N ALA A 378 -0.12 -2.78 -14.24
CA ALA A 378 1.19 -3.41 -14.19
C ALA A 378 1.70 -3.58 -12.75
N ALA A 379 1.36 -2.67 -11.84
CA ALA A 379 1.82 -2.70 -10.45
C ALA A 379 1.44 -4.01 -9.73
N PRO A 380 0.16 -4.42 -9.62
CA PRO A 380 -0.20 -5.71 -9.05
C PRO A 380 0.28 -6.90 -9.90
N ALA A 381 0.20 -6.79 -11.24
CA ALA A 381 0.62 -7.86 -12.14
C ALA A 381 2.12 -8.18 -12.01
N SER A 382 2.97 -7.19 -11.72
CA SER A 382 4.41 -7.39 -11.54
C SER A 382 4.75 -8.37 -10.43
N TRP A 383 4.02 -8.36 -9.33
CA TRP A 383 4.18 -9.31 -8.25
C TRP A 383 3.81 -10.74 -8.66
N MET A 384 2.72 -10.89 -9.39
CA MET A 384 2.25 -12.19 -9.88
C MET A 384 3.23 -12.84 -10.86
N VAL A 385 4.03 -12.01 -11.57
CA VAL A 385 5.08 -12.47 -12.48
C VAL A 385 6.36 -12.83 -11.72
N LEU A 386 6.83 -11.96 -10.84
CA LEU A 386 8.13 -12.09 -10.18
C LEU A 386 8.09 -13.03 -8.98
N SER A 387 6.96 -13.14 -8.30
CA SER A 387 6.77 -13.98 -7.12
C SER A 387 5.61 -14.97 -7.36
N LYS A 388 5.64 -15.65 -8.49
CA LYS A 388 4.56 -16.53 -8.97
C LYS A 388 4.19 -17.61 -7.96
N ALA A 389 5.16 -18.22 -7.30
CA ALA A 389 4.94 -19.27 -6.34
C ALA A 389 4.20 -18.76 -5.10
N HIS A 390 4.67 -17.68 -4.51
CA HIS A 390 4.00 -17.02 -3.38
C HIS A 390 2.60 -16.52 -3.77
N ALA A 391 2.45 -15.94 -4.96
CA ALA A 391 1.16 -15.51 -5.45
C ALA A 391 0.16 -16.67 -5.61
N ALA A 392 0.61 -17.85 -6.07
CA ALA A 392 -0.24 -19.01 -6.27
C ALA A 392 -0.84 -19.58 -4.97
N ILE A 393 -0.11 -19.49 -3.85
CA ILE A 393 -0.57 -20.02 -2.56
C ILE A 393 -1.37 -18.98 -1.74
N HIS A 394 -1.18 -17.69 -2.02
CA HIS A 394 -1.83 -16.60 -1.27
C HIS A 394 -2.94 -15.91 -2.06
N THR A 395 -3.84 -16.69 -2.66
CA THR A 395 -4.96 -16.18 -3.47
C THR A 395 -5.94 -15.30 -2.69
N HIS A 396 -6.02 -15.48 -1.38
CA HIS A 396 -6.81 -14.63 -0.48
C HIS A 396 -6.33 -13.16 -0.45
N LEU A 397 -5.07 -12.87 -0.85
CA LEU A 397 -4.52 -11.51 -0.94
C LEU A 397 -4.89 -10.77 -2.23
N VAL A 398 -5.59 -11.43 -3.16
CA VAL A 398 -6.00 -10.87 -4.47
C VAL A 398 -6.66 -9.49 -4.36
N PRO A 399 -7.69 -9.29 -3.52
CA PRO A 399 -8.37 -8.01 -3.44
C PRO A 399 -7.43 -6.89 -2.99
N MET A 400 -6.50 -7.21 -2.08
CA MET A 400 -5.51 -6.26 -1.56
C MET A 400 -4.65 -5.69 -2.68
N LEU A 401 -4.06 -6.55 -3.51
CA LEU A 401 -3.18 -6.14 -4.60
C LEU A 401 -3.87 -5.21 -5.60
N TRP A 402 -5.11 -5.53 -5.98
CA TRP A 402 -5.86 -4.72 -6.93
C TRP A 402 -6.20 -3.34 -6.38
N HIS A 403 -6.46 -3.21 -5.09
CA HIS A 403 -6.84 -1.92 -4.46
C HIS A 403 -5.68 -0.96 -4.24
N PHE A 404 -4.43 -1.39 -4.29
CA PHE A 404 -3.31 -0.46 -4.16
C PHE A 404 -2.97 0.32 -5.43
N ALA A 405 -3.51 -0.09 -6.59
CA ALA A 405 -3.28 0.63 -7.84
C ALA A 405 -4.49 0.55 -8.78
N PHE A 406 -4.81 -0.64 -9.28
CA PHE A 406 -5.73 -0.84 -10.39
C PHE A 406 -7.15 -0.32 -10.13
N VAL A 407 -7.73 -0.65 -8.99
CA VAL A 407 -9.13 -0.31 -8.67
C VAL A 407 -9.32 1.20 -8.48
N PRO A 408 -8.58 1.90 -7.58
CA PRO A 408 -8.73 3.33 -7.39
C PRO A 408 -8.42 4.12 -8.66
N ILE A 409 -7.38 3.73 -9.40
CA ILE A 409 -7.00 4.38 -10.65
C ILE A 409 -8.09 4.20 -11.71
N SER A 410 -8.64 2.99 -11.87
CA SER A 410 -9.74 2.75 -12.82
C SER A 410 -10.96 3.61 -12.48
N CYS A 411 -11.33 3.66 -11.20
CA CYS A 411 -12.47 4.46 -10.76
C CYS A 411 -12.24 5.97 -10.93
N MET A 412 -11.07 6.50 -10.56
CA MET A 412 -10.78 7.94 -10.70
C MET A 412 -10.71 8.40 -12.15
N LEU A 413 -10.31 7.52 -13.07
CA LEU A 413 -10.20 7.88 -14.48
C LEU A 413 -11.55 7.94 -15.21
N LEU A 414 -12.60 7.32 -14.71
CA LEU A 414 -13.93 7.38 -15.33
C LEU A 414 -14.41 8.82 -15.57
N PRO A 415 -14.47 9.73 -14.57
CA PRO A 415 -14.87 11.11 -14.80
C PRO A 415 -13.85 11.91 -15.61
N VAL A 416 -12.56 11.56 -15.57
CA VAL A 416 -11.53 12.18 -16.41
C VAL A 416 -11.79 11.89 -17.89
N LEU A 417 -12.01 10.63 -18.23
CA LEU A 417 -12.33 10.20 -19.59
C LEU A 417 -13.67 10.77 -20.07
N ALA A 418 -14.67 10.79 -19.19
CA ALA A 418 -15.98 11.40 -19.51
C ALA A 418 -15.84 12.88 -19.88
N LYS A 419 -15.00 13.65 -19.19
CA LYS A 419 -14.71 15.06 -19.54
C LYS A 419 -14.07 15.21 -20.91
N LEU A 420 -13.16 14.30 -21.28
CA LEU A 420 -12.52 14.32 -22.62
C LEU A 420 -13.52 13.99 -23.74
N MET A 421 -14.57 13.23 -23.43
CA MET A 421 -15.61 12.85 -24.40
C MET A 421 -16.67 13.94 -24.63
N ILE A 422 -16.84 14.93 -23.73
CA ILE A 422 -17.84 16.00 -23.83
C ILE A 422 -17.38 17.09 -24.81
N PRO A 423 -18.22 17.53 -25.77
CA PRO A 423 -17.88 18.64 -26.69
C PRO A 423 -17.76 19.99 -25.99
N GLY A 424 -16.85 20.83 -26.42
CA GLY A 424 -16.77 22.26 -26.05
C GLY A 424 -15.89 22.63 -24.86
N ARG A 425 -15.42 21.68 -24.04
CA ARG A 425 -14.57 21.95 -22.85
C ARG A 425 -13.05 21.95 -23.12
N LYS A 426 -12.63 22.39 -24.31
CA LYS A 426 -11.20 22.41 -24.70
C LYS A 426 -10.30 23.32 -23.84
N LYS A 427 -10.84 24.31 -23.13
CA LYS A 427 -10.04 25.34 -22.44
C LYS A 427 -9.68 25.02 -21.00
N ASP A 428 -10.47 24.21 -20.29
CA ASP A 428 -10.34 24.08 -18.84
C ASP A 428 -9.28 23.04 -18.38
N LEU A 429 -8.88 22.10 -19.24
CA LEU A 429 -7.88 21.09 -18.93
C LEU A 429 -6.43 21.54 -19.16
N VAL A 430 -6.25 22.64 -19.93
CA VAL A 430 -4.92 23.20 -20.23
C VAL A 430 -4.57 24.37 -19.31
N ALA A 431 -5.57 24.99 -18.68
CA ALA A 431 -5.43 26.23 -17.92
C ALA A 431 -5.21 26.06 -16.41
N SER A 432 -5.27 24.84 -15.85
CA SER A 432 -4.95 24.62 -14.44
C SER A 432 -3.47 24.28 -14.28
N HIS A 433 -2.69 25.33 -14.03
CA HIS A 433 -1.28 25.43 -13.56
C HIS A 433 -0.15 25.11 -14.52
#